data_64935e924ee8425e741df9e2e815deab
#
_entry.id   64935e924ee8425e741df9e2e815deab
#
_cell.length_a   1.000
_cell.length_b   1.000
_cell.length_c   1.000
_cell.angle_alpha   90.00
_cell.angle_beta   90.00
_cell.angle_gamma   90.00
#
_symmetry.space_group_name_H-M   'P 1'
#
loop_
_entity.id
_entity.type
_entity.pdbx_description
1 polymer ?
#
loop_
_entity_poly.entity_id
_entity_poly.type
_entity_poly.pdbx_seq_one_letter_code
_entity_poly.pdbx_strand_id
1 'polypeptide(L)'
;MIQIYSRLKVADNSGARVIRVIQVMGSSKHRYAGLGDIITASVKEAIPNSNVKKGDVVKAVIVRMRRDTQRPDGTTIRFDSNAAVILTTQMEPRGTRIFGPVARELREKGFMRIISLAPEVL
;
A
#
# COMPACT_ATOMS: atom_id res chain seq x y z
N MET A 1 -12.70 2.91 0.56
CA MET A 1 -11.88 3.62 -0.43
C MET A 1 -10.88 4.50 0.25
N ILE A 2 -9.70 4.59 -0.31
CA ILE A 2 -8.61 5.37 0.25
C ILE A 2 -8.58 6.73 -0.42
N GLN A 3 -8.54 7.79 0.36
CA GLN A 3 -8.53 9.16 -0.17
C GLN A 3 -7.48 9.98 0.54
N ILE A 4 -7.31 11.24 0.09
CA ILE A 4 -6.40 12.19 0.73
C ILE A 4 -6.75 12.28 2.22
N TYR A 5 -5.74 12.31 3.07
CA TYR A 5 -5.79 12.31 4.54
C TYR A 5 -6.14 10.98 5.18
N SER A 6 -6.43 9.93 4.42
CA SER A 6 -6.59 8.59 4.99
C SER A 6 -5.26 8.12 5.60
N ARG A 7 -5.35 7.42 6.73
CA ARG A 7 -4.19 6.79 7.37
C ARG A 7 -4.17 5.31 7.04
N LEU A 8 -2.98 4.79 6.78
CA LEU A 8 -2.78 3.40 6.42
C LEU A 8 -1.68 2.80 7.29
N LYS A 9 -1.85 1.53 7.63
CA LYS A 9 -0.76 0.75 8.20
C LYS A 9 0.24 0.41 7.10
N VAL A 10 1.50 0.26 7.49
CA VAL A 10 2.54 -0.21 6.59
C VAL A 10 2.76 -1.69 6.82
N ALA A 11 2.64 -2.47 5.76
CA ALA A 11 2.66 -3.94 5.82
C ALA A 11 4.05 -4.52 5.53
N ASP A 12 5.11 -3.72 5.68
CA ASP A 12 6.47 -4.18 5.40
C ASP A 12 7.43 -3.80 6.52
N ASN A 13 8.69 -4.22 6.36
CA ASN A 13 9.76 -3.95 7.32
C ASN A 13 10.66 -2.78 6.92
N SER A 14 10.13 -1.84 6.14
CA SER A 14 10.90 -0.65 5.69
C SER A 14 11.24 0.32 6.83
N GLY A 15 10.51 0.23 7.93
CA GLY A 15 10.69 1.12 9.07
C GLY A 15 9.51 2.07 9.29
N ALA A 16 8.73 2.37 8.28
CA ALA A 16 7.51 3.13 8.44
C ALA A 16 6.43 2.24 9.06
N ARG A 17 5.61 2.81 9.94
CA ARG A 17 4.49 2.09 10.57
C ARG A 17 3.14 2.60 10.15
N VAL A 18 2.98 3.90 10.08
CA VAL A 18 1.73 4.57 9.68
C VAL A 18 2.07 5.66 8.69
N ILE A 19 1.32 5.70 7.61
CA ILE A 19 1.44 6.74 6.59
C ILE A 19 0.08 7.41 6.39
N ARG A 20 0.11 8.64 5.90
CA ARG A 20 -1.08 9.43 5.60
C ARG A 20 -1.05 9.85 4.14
N VAL A 21 -2.13 9.59 3.43
CA VAL A 21 -2.21 9.87 1.99
C VAL A 21 -2.18 11.38 1.74
N ILE A 22 -1.26 11.82 0.89
CA ILE A 22 -1.18 13.20 0.41
C ILE A 22 -1.84 13.32 -0.96
N GLN A 23 -1.59 12.35 -1.83
CA GLN A 23 -2.05 12.39 -3.21
C GLN A 23 -2.26 10.98 -3.74
N VAL A 24 -3.33 10.80 -4.52
CA VAL A 24 -3.55 9.56 -5.28
C VAL A 24 -2.93 9.74 -6.65
N MET A 25 -2.01 8.85 -7.02
CA MET A 25 -1.32 8.90 -8.31
C MET A 25 -2.26 8.48 -9.43
N GLY A 26 -2.00 8.99 -10.61
CA GLY A 26 -2.79 8.72 -11.79
C GLY A 26 -3.33 10.01 -12.40
N SER A 27 -4.59 10.00 -12.87
CA SER A 27 -5.18 11.21 -13.42
C SER A 27 -5.58 12.17 -12.32
N SER A 28 -5.63 13.46 -12.62
CA SER A 28 -6.08 14.49 -11.67
C SER A 28 -7.52 14.30 -11.21
N LYS A 29 -8.27 13.42 -11.85
CA LYS A 29 -9.64 13.08 -11.50
C LYS A 29 -9.78 11.99 -10.45
N HIS A 30 -8.68 11.32 -10.09
CA HIS A 30 -8.71 10.25 -9.11
C HIS A 30 -8.85 10.83 -7.70
N ARG A 31 -10.02 10.65 -7.10
CA ARG A 31 -10.29 11.06 -5.72
C ARG A 31 -10.01 9.93 -4.72
N TYR A 32 -10.09 8.69 -5.19
CA TYR A 32 -10.00 7.51 -4.34
C TYR A 32 -9.00 6.53 -4.94
N ALA A 33 -8.26 5.88 -4.07
CA ALA A 33 -7.35 4.81 -4.43
C ALA A 33 -7.94 3.46 -4.02
N GLY A 34 -7.69 2.44 -4.81
CA GLY A 34 -8.08 1.07 -4.54
C GLY A 34 -6.87 0.15 -4.48
N LEU A 35 -7.14 -1.15 -4.45
CA LEU A 35 -6.10 -2.17 -4.40
C LEU A 35 -5.17 -2.06 -5.60
N GLY A 36 -3.87 -2.02 -5.36
CA GLY A 36 -2.87 -1.91 -6.39
C GLY A 36 -2.60 -0.50 -6.90
N ASP A 37 -3.31 0.50 -6.40
CA ASP A 37 -3.07 1.89 -6.77
C ASP A 37 -1.90 2.47 -5.99
N ILE A 38 -1.16 3.36 -6.65
CA ILE A 38 0.00 4.03 -6.05
C ILE A 38 -0.45 5.35 -5.45
N ILE A 39 0.04 5.62 -4.25
CA ILE A 39 -0.23 6.89 -3.54
C ILE A 39 1.09 7.54 -3.15
N THR A 40 1.03 8.85 -2.95
CA THR A 40 2.08 9.61 -2.27
C THR A 40 1.59 9.87 -0.85
N ALA A 41 2.44 9.61 0.12
CA ALA A 41 2.06 9.70 1.52
C ALA A 41 3.19 10.25 2.37
N SER A 42 2.82 10.82 3.52
CA SER A 42 3.79 11.24 4.53
C SER A 42 3.84 10.20 5.65
N VAL A 43 5.02 9.93 6.15
CA VAL A 43 5.23 8.99 7.26
C VAL A 43 4.84 9.67 8.57
N LYS A 44 3.88 9.09 9.28
CA LYS A 44 3.39 9.63 10.56
C LYS A 44 3.99 8.93 11.76
N GLU A 45 4.31 7.64 11.62
CA GLU A 45 5.00 6.88 12.64
C GLU A 45 6.06 6.01 11.98
N ALA A 46 7.24 5.96 12.56
CA ALA A 46 8.35 5.15 12.06
C ALA A 46 9.12 4.55 13.24
N ILE A 47 9.80 3.43 12.98
CA ILE A 47 10.68 2.79 13.95
C ILE A 47 11.92 3.68 14.11
N PRO A 48 12.35 3.96 15.36
CA PRO A 48 13.57 4.75 15.57
C PRO A 48 14.78 4.11 14.90
N ASN A 49 15.68 4.95 14.38
CA ASN A 49 16.92 4.54 13.72
C ASN A 49 16.73 3.74 12.42
N SER A 50 15.55 3.85 11.81
CA SER A 50 15.33 3.27 10.48
C SER A 50 15.70 4.25 9.38
N ASN A 51 15.79 3.75 8.14
CA ASN A 51 16.06 4.60 6.97
C ASN A 51 14.89 5.52 6.63
N VAL A 52 13.69 5.14 7.04
CA VAL A 52 12.48 5.94 6.84
C VAL A 52 12.17 6.66 8.14
N LYS A 53 12.01 7.98 8.07
CA LYS A 53 11.81 8.82 9.26
C LYS A 53 10.44 9.47 9.21
N LYS A 54 9.93 9.80 10.41
CA LYS A 54 8.69 10.56 10.55
C LYS A 54 8.80 11.87 9.77
N GLY A 55 7.77 12.17 8.98
CA GLY A 55 7.73 13.35 8.13
C GLY A 55 8.22 13.14 6.72
N ASP A 56 8.87 12.02 6.42
CA ASP A 56 9.31 11.73 5.06
C ASP A 56 8.11 11.57 4.13
N VAL A 57 8.30 12.00 2.88
CA VAL A 57 7.31 11.78 1.82
C VAL A 57 7.74 10.57 1.00
N VAL A 58 6.86 9.60 0.90
CA VAL A 58 7.16 8.32 0.24
C VAL A 58 6.05 7.96 -0.73
N LYS A 59 6.37 7.08 -1.69
CA LYS A 59 5.36 6.43 -2.52
C LYS A 59 5.04 5.06 -1.95
N ALA A 60 3.78 4.67 -2.07
CA ALA A 60 3.32 3.39 -1.57
C ALA A 60 2.24 2.83 -2.48
N VAL A 61 2.06 1.52 -2.41
CA VAL A 61 0.98 0.83 -3.11
C VAL A 61 0.03 0.21 -2.10
N ILE A 62 -1.26 0.33 -2.35
CA ILE A 62 -2.28 -0.21 -1.45
C ILE A 62 -2.38 -1.71 -1.67
N VAL A 63 -2.16 -2.49 -0.60
CA VAL A 63 -2.18 -3.96 -0.65
C VAL A 63 -3.39 -4.57 0.02
N ARG A 64 -4.04 -3.85 0.94
CA ARG A 64 -5.25 -4.29 1.65
C ARG A 64 -6.20 -3.13 1.87
N MET A 65 -7.50 -3.40 1.81
CA MET A 65 -8.54 -2.41 2.13
C MET A 65 -9.63 -3.07 2.98
N ARG A 66 -10.17 -2.32 3.93
CA ARG A 66 -11.32 -2.77 4.73
C ARG A 66 -12.62 -2.75 3.93
N ARG A 67 -12.70 -1.91 2.92
CA ARG A 67 -13.89 -1.80 2.10
C ARG A 67 -13.95 -2.94 1.09
N ASP A 68 -15.15 -3.42 0.80
CA ASP A 68 -15.37 -4.46 -0.18
C ASP A 68 -14.88 -4.02 -1.56
N THR A 69 -14.12 -4.88 -2.22
CA THR A 69 -13.70 -4.68 -3.61
C THR A 69 -14.33 -5.79 -4.44
N GLN A 70 -15.13 -5.40 -5.43
CA GLN A 70 -15.71 -6.36 -6.37
C GLN A 70 -14.71 -6.70 -7.46
N ARG A 71 -14.61 -8.00 -7.74
CA ARG A 71 -13.73 -8.51 -8.78
C ARG A 71 -14.51 -8.83 -10.04
N PRO A 72 -13.85 -8.83 -11.22
CA PRO A 72 -14.54 -9.13 -12.49
C PRO A 72 -15.22 -10.49 -12.53
N ASP A 73 -14.76 -11.46 -11.74
CA ASP A 73 -15.33 -12.80 -11.66
C ASP A 73 -16.59 -12.89 -10.78
N GLY A 74 -17.05 -11.76 -10.24
CA GLY A 74 -18.24 -11.72 -9.39
C GLY A 74 -17.97 -11.89 -7.91
N THR A 75 -16.72 -12.20 -7.52
CA THR A 75 -16.37 -12.35 -6.10
C THR A 75 -16.07 -10.98 -5.49
N THR A 76 -16.12 -10.92 -4.16
CA THR A 76 -15.82 -9.72 -3.39
C THR A 76 -14.73 -10.04 -2.38
N ILE A 77 -13.75 -9.16 -2.24
CA ILE A 77 -12.69 -9.31 -1.25
C ILE A 77 -12.71 -8.14 -0.28
N ARG A 78 -12.46 -8.43 0.98
CA ARG A 78 -12.37 -7.47 2.06
C ARG A 78 -11.33 -7.93 3.07
N PHE A 79 -10.52 -6.98 3.53
CA PHE A 79 -9.49 -7.23 4.55
C PHE A 79 -9.88 -6.57 5.87
N ASP A 80 -9.16 -6.92 6.94
CA ASP A 80 -9.42 -6.37 8.27
C ASP A 80 -8.88 -4.96 8.46
N SER A 81 -7.94 -4.54 7.61
CA SER A 81 -7.30 -3.24 7.75
C SER A 81 -6.93 -2.67 6.40
N ASN A 82 -6.74 -1.35 6.37
CA ASN A 82 -6.14 -0.68 5.23
C ASN A 82 -4.63 -0.70 5.40
N ALA A 83 -3.92 -1.21 4.41
CA ALA A 83 -2.47 -1.33 4.49
C ALA A 83 -1.80 -1.06 3.14
N ALA A 84 -0.58 -0.58 3.21
CA ALA A 84 0.22 -0.25 2.03
C ALA A 84 1.65 -0.75 2.23
N VAL A 85 2.36 -0.86 1.10
CA VAL A 85 3.78 -1.22 1.06
C VAL A 85 4.55 -0.04 0.50
N ILE A 86 5.61 0.35 1.17
CA ILE A 86 6.44 1.48 0.76
C ILE A 86 7.25 1.09 -0.49
N LEU A 87 7.27 1.98 -1.46
CA LEU A 87 7.96 1.77 -2.73
C LEU A 87 9.21 2.65 -2.83
N THR A 88 10.20 2.17 -3.60
CA THR A 88 11.35 2.97 -4.01
C THR A 88 10.97 3.87 -5.18
N THR A 89 11.90 4.73 -5.61
CA THR A 89 11.70 5.55 -6.82
C THR A 89 11.52 4.70 -8.08
N GLN A 90 11.97 3.46 -8.06
CA GLN A 90 11.82 2.50 -9.16
C GLN A 90 10.55 1.66 -9.06
N MET A 91 9.65 2.02 -8.15
CA MET A 91 8.37 1.32 -7.93
C MET A 91 8.53 -0.12 -7.49
N GLU A 92 9.60 -0.42 -6.77
CA GLU A 92 9.83 -1.72 -6.15
C GLU A 92 9.66 -1.61 -4.63
N PRO A 93 9.31 -2.70 -3.92
CA PRO A 93 9.17 -2.64 -2.47
C PRO A 93 10.50 -2.25 -1.82
N ARG A 94 10.43 -1.31 -0.91
CA ARG A 94 11.61 -0.81 -0.18
C ARG A 94 12.07 -1.81 0.88
N GLY A 95 11.12 -2.49 1.50
CA GLY A 95 11.42 -3.52 2.49
C GLY A 95 11.71 -4.87 1.86
N THR A 96 12.20 -5.80 2.67
CA THR A 96 12.53 -7.15 2.25
C THR A 96 11.47 -8.18 2.67
N ARG A 97 10.53 -7.80 3.52
CA ARG A 97 9.47 -8.67 4.03
C ARG A 97 8.12 -7.98 3.97
N ILE A 98 7.10 -8.77 3.71
CA ILE A 98 5.70 -8.31 3.72
C ILE A 98 4.98 -9.05 4.84
N PHE A 99 4.19 -8.33 5.64
CA PHE A 99 3.44 -8.88 6.75
C PHE A 99 1.96 -9.01 6.39
N GLY A 100 1.42 -10.21 6.55
CA GLY A 100 0.02 -10.48 6.29
C GLY A 100 -0.32 -10.65 4.81
N PRO A 101 -1.59 -10.88 4.49
CA PRO A 101 -2.02 -11.13 3.13
C PRO A 101 -1.97 -9.86 2.27
N VAL A 102 -1.85 -10.05 0.96
CA VAL A 102 -1.99 -8.98 -0.04
C VAL A 102 -3.02 -9.39 -1.07
N ALA A 103 -3.61 -8.40 -1.73
CA ALA A 103 -4.58 -8.65 -2.79
C ALA A 103 -3.89 -9.08 -4.08
N ARG A 104 -4.47 -10.04 -4.80
CA ARG A 104 -3.90 -10.53 -6.06
C ARG A 104 -3.99 -9.50 -7.19
N GLU A 105 -4.75 -8.43 -7.03
CA GLU A 105 -4.79 -7.33 -7.99
C GLU A 105 -3.41 -6.70 -8.22
N LEU A 106 -2.51 -6.84 -7.26
CA LEU A 106 -1.12 -6.36 -7.41
C LEU A 106 -0.40 -7.06 -8.57
N ARG A 107 -0.75 -8.32 -8.86
CA ARG A 107 -0.15 -9.06 -9.99
C ARG A 107 -0.51 -8.40 -11.31
N GLU A 108 -1.77 -8.01 -11.47
CA GLU A 108 -2.25 -7.36 -12.70
C GLU A 108 -1.64 -5.96 -12.87
N LYS A 109 -1.31 -5.30 -11.76
CA LYS A 109 -0.70 -3.98 -11.77
C LYS A 109 0.84 -4.03 -11.91
N GLY A 110 1.43 -5.22 -12.00
CA GLY A 110 2.85 -5.37 -12.23
C GLY A 110 3.73 -5.45 -10.99
N PHE A 111 3.16 -5.56 -9.80
CA PHE A 111 3.92 -5.64 -8.54
C PHE A 111 4.28 -7.08 -8.18
N MET A 112 4.97 -7.76 -9.08
CA MET A 112 5.29 -9.18 -8.92
C MET A 112 6.21 -9.44 -7.73
N ARG A 113 7.11 -8.51 -7.42
CA ARG A 113 8.01 -8.68 -6.30
C ARG A 113 7.26 -8.65 -4.97
N ILE A 114 6.26 -7.82 -4.84
CA ILE A 114 5.40 -7.80 -3.65
C ILE A 114 4.65 -9.13 -3.52
N ILE A 115 4.12 -9.62 -4.63
CA ILE A 115 3.42 -10.92 -4.66
C ILE A 115 4.35 -12.03 -4.19
N SER A 116 5.61 -12.04 -4.66
CA SER A 116 6.57 -13.09 -4.29
C SER A 116 7.00 -13.00 -2.82
N LEU A 117 7.02 -11.82 -2.24
CA LEU A 117 7.40 -11.62 -0.84
C LEU A 117 6.26 -11.84 0.13
N ALA A 118 5.01 -11.77 -0.33
CA ALA A 118 3.85 -11.86 0.55
C ALA A 118 3.66 -13.30 1.05
N PRO A 119 3.32 -13.49 2.33
CA PRO A 119 3.06 -14.82 2.88
C PRO A 119 1.78 -15.43 2.33
N GLU A 120 0.84 -14.61 1.89
CA GLU A 120 -0.45 -15.07 1.36
C GLU A 120 -0.98 -14.06 0.36
N VAL A 121 -1.50 -14.55 -0.76
CA VAL A 121 -2.10 -13.73 -1.82
C VAL A 121 -3.56 -14.13 -1.97
N LEU A 122 -4.45 -13.21 -1.71
CA LEU A 122 -5.91 -13.43 -1.76
C LEU A 122 -6.56 -12.65 -2.95
#